data_f2c5317faa2118b385ab8dc90be39fbd
#
_entry.id   f2c5317faa2118b385ab8dc90be39fbd
#
_cell.length_a   1.000
_cell.length_b   1.000
_cell.length_c   1.000
_cell.angle_alpha   90.00
_cell.angle_beta   90.00
_cell.angle_gamma   90.00
#
_symmetry.space_group_name_H-M   'P 1'
#
loop_
_entity.id
_entity.type
_entity.pdbx_description
1 polymer ?
#
loop_
_entity_poly.entity_id
_entity_poly.type
_entity_poly.pdbx_seq_one_letter_code
_entity_poly.pdbx_strand_id
1 'polypeptide(L)'
;RDPEMSRGLGDVYKRQGVSRGVFSNEAGLGAAGISAAAADTSDAVHQGYISMTGVFIDTIVICSLTGLAIAASGMLGQRDPRGEVLNGTALMIAVFSDTFGRTGEWMLTISIVLFAFATIIAWEYQGEKAFEYLTGGCDRTQWYRLGYGLVTFLGAVCSLEAVWDFSDICNGLMAVPNLLAVLTLSRGICREIRKYNFQEI
;
A
#
# COMPACT_ATOMS: atom_id res chain seq x y z
N ARG A 1 -8.04 32.44 14.52
CA ARG A 1 -7.26 31.24 14.14
C ARG A 1 -5.93 31.72 13.60
N ASP A 2 -4.84 31.29 14.21
CA ASP A 2 -3.48 31.67 13.83
C ASP A 2 -3.14 31.09 12.46
N PRO A 3 -2.78 31.92 11.45
CA PRO A 3 -2.45 31.45 10.11
C PRO A 3 -1.23 30.54 10.06
N GLU A 4 -0.29 30.66 10.99
CA GLU A 4 0.91 29.82 11.07
C GLU A 4 0.57 28.41 11.57
N MET A 5 -0.32 28.29 12.55
CA MET A 5 -0.82 27.01 13.05
C MET A 5 -1.63 26.27 11.97
N SER A 6 -2.39 27.00 11.17
CA SER A 6 -3.15 26.44 10.04
C SER A 6 -2.23 25.89 8.93
N ARG A 7 -1.10 26.58 8.64
CA ARG A 7 -0.10 26.10 7.68
C ARG A 7 0.63 24.86 8.17
N GLY A 8 1.04 24.84 9.45
CA GLY A 8 1.70 23.68 10.03
C GLY A 8 0.83 22.41 10.02
N LEU A 9 -0.45 22.53 10.34
CA LEU A 9 -1.42 21.42 10.25
C LEU A 9 -1.59 20.93 8.81
N GLY A 10 -1.69 21.84 7.83
CA GLY A 10 -1.80 21.48 6.42
C GLY A 10 -0.59 20.70 5.92
N ASP A 11 0.61 21.04 6.37
CA ASP A 11 1.84 20.33 5.98
C ASP A 11 1.92 18.94 6.62
N VAL A 12 1.46 18.78 7.86
CA VAL A 12 1.37 17.46 8.52
C VAL A 12 0.42 16.54 7.76
N TYR A 13 -0.77 17.01 7.40
CA TYR A 13 -1.74 16.21 6.63
C TYR A 13 -1.22 15.86 5.24
N LYS A 14 -0.53 16.77 4.54
CA LYS A 14 0.10 16.49 3.25
C LYS A 14 1.17 15.40 3.37
N ARG A 15 2.05 15.50 4.36
CA ARG A 15 3.10 14.49 4.60
C ARG A 15 2.48 13.12 4.90
N GLN A 16 1.45 13.08 5.73
CA GLN A 16 0.74 11.85 6.05
C GLN A 16 0.07 11.25 4.81
N GLY A 17 -0.60 12.07 3.99
CA GLY A 17 -1.20 11.61 2.74
C GLY A 17 -0.17 11.03 1.76
N VAL A 18 0.98 11.68 1.59
CA VAL A 18 2.07 11.17 0.75
C VAL A 18 2.63 9.86 1.30
N SER A 19 2.89 9.78 2.60
CA SER A 19 3.40 8.56 3.25
C SER A 19 2.45 7.37 3.02
N ARG A 20 1.15 7.58 3.21
CA ARG A 20 0.14 6.51 2.99
C ARG A 20 -0.01 6.14 1.52
N GLY A 21 0.10 7.09 0.60
CA GLY A 21 0.10 6.81 -0.84
C GLY A 21 1.33 6.02 -1.29
N VAL A 22 2.52 6.35 -0.77
CA VAL A 22 3.76 5.58 -1.02
C VAL A 22 3.61 4.15 -0.49
N PHE A 23 3.05 3.98 0.69
CA PHE A 23 2.81 2.68 1.30
C PHE A 23 1.82 1.83 0.48
N SER A 24 0.66 2.39 0.13
CA SER A 24 -0.40 1.69 -0.61
C SER A 24 0.05 1.21 -2.00
N ASN A 25 0.82 2.04 -2.71
CA ASN A 25 1.29 1.74 -4.06
C ASN A 25 2.65 1.05 -4.10
N GLU A 26 3.28 0.79 -2.96
CA GLU A 26 4.67 0.31 -2.87
C GLU A 26 5.65 1.18 -3.68
N ALA A 27 5.32 2.48 -3.84
CA ALA A 27 6.00 3.39 -4.73
C ALA A 27 7.43 3.69 -4.26
N GLY A 28 8.41 3.26 -5.04
CA GLY A 28 9.81 3.45 -4.73
C GLY A 28 10.36 2.49 -3.66
N LEU A 29 9.60 1.49 -3.20
CA LEU A 29 10.05 0.51 -2.20
C LEU A 29 10.76 -0.69 -2.83
N GLY A 30 10.53 -0.98 -4.12
CA GLY A 30 11.14 -2.10 -4.84
C GLY A 30 10.37 -3.41 -4.73
N ALA A 31 9.40 -3.54 -3.83
CA ALA A 31 8.62 -4.73 -3.59
C ALA A 31 7.76 -5.12 -4.81
N ALA A 32 7.11 -4.15 -5.44
CA ALA A 32 6.31 -4.36 -6.65
C ALA A 32 7.09 -5.01 -7.82
N GLY A 33 8.40 -4.78 -7.90
CA GLY A 33 9.27 -5.43 -8.88
C GLY A 33 9.37 -6.94 -8.68
N ILE A 34 9.31 -7.43 -7.44
CA ILE A 34 9.35 -8.87 -7.11
C ILE A 34 8.07 -9.54 -7.61
N SER A 35 6.91 -8.94 -7.37
CA SER A 35 5.63 -9.44 -7.87
C SER A 35 5.56 -9.39 -9.39
N ALA A 36 6.03 -8.31 -10.00
CA ALA A 36 6.07 -8.18 -11.46
C ALA A 36 6.98 -9.21 -12.13
N ALA A 37 8.06 -9.62 -11.47
CA ALA A 37 8.96 -10.66 -11.98
C ALA A 37 8.33 -12.06 -12.05
N ALA A 38 7.22 -12.29 -11.34
CA ALA A 38 6.46 -13.54 -11.42
C ALA A 38 5.45 -13.57 -12.58
N ALA A 39 5.27 -12.46 -13.30
CA ALA A 39 4.35 -12.40 -14.43
C ALA A 39 4.85 -13.24 -15.61
N ASP A 40 3.95 -13.99 -16.22
CA ASP A 40 4.23 -14.77 -17.45
C ASP A 40 4.18 -13.82 -18.66
N THR A 41 5.25 -13.09 -18.86
CA THR A 41 5.40 -12.15 -19.98
C THR A 41 6.83 -12.15 -20.49
N SER A 42 6.99 -12.04 -21.80
CA SER A 42 8.29 -11.88 -22.47
C SER A 42 8.75 -10.41 -22.53
N ASP A 43 7.86 -9.46 -22.21
CA ASP A 43 8.12 -8.04 -22.38
C ASP A 43 8.00 -7.28 -21.05
N ALA A 44 9.16 -6.83 -20.56
CA ALA A 44 9.24 -6.06 -19.31
C ALA A 44 8.58 -4.68 -19.39
N VAL A 45 8.54 -4.07 -20.59
CA VAL A 45 7.90 -2.75 -20.78
C VAL A 45 6.39 -2.89 -20.72
N HIS A 46 5.83 -3.93 -21.34
CA HIS A 46 4.41 -4.24 -21.26
C HIS A 46 3.97 -4.47 -19.81
N GLN A 47 4.72 -5.29 -19.05
CA GLN A 47 4.47 -5.50 -17.63
C GLN A 47 4.55 -4.19 -16.83
N GLY A 48 5.47 -3.30 -17.17
CA GLY A 48 5.57 -1.96 -16.57
C GLY A 48 4.30 -1.12 -16.78
N TYR A 49 3.73 -1.13 -17.98
CA TYR A 49 2.47 -0.44 -18.27
C TYR A 49 1.27 -1.04 -17.50
N ILE A 50 1.21 -2.37 -17.39
CA ILE A 50 0.17 -3.04 -16.56
C ILE A 50 0.27 -2.59 -15.11
N SER A 51 1.46 -2.62 -14.54
CA SER A 51 1.70 -2.19 -13.15
C SER A 51 1.34 -0.71 -12.94
N MET A 52 1.70 0.17 -13.89
CA MET A 52 1.35 1.58 -13.83
C MET A 52 -0.17 1.81 -13.88
N THR A 53 -0.89 1.04 -14.69
CA THR A 53 -2.35 1.09 -14.77
C THR A 53 -3.00 0.67 -13.44
N GLY A 54 -2.44 -0.36 -12.78
CA GLY A 54 -2.88 -0.78 -11.44
C GLY A 54 -2.76 0.34 -10.42
N VAL A 55 -1.61 1.01 -10.36
CA VAL A 55 -1.38 2.17 -9.48
C VAL A 55 -2.34 3.32 -9.76
N PHE A 56 -2.61 3.61 -11.05
CA PHE A 56 -3.57 4.64 -11.45
C PHE A 56 -4.99 4.31 -10.95
N ILE A 57 -5.45 3.08 -11.14
CA ILE A 57 -6.77 2.64 -10.69
C ILE A 57 -6.87 2.73 -9.16
N ASP A 58 -5.88 2.22 -8.43
CA ASP A 58 -5.88 2.24 -6.97
C ASP A 58 -5.91 3.68 -6.43
N THR A 59 -5.00 4.52 -6.86
CA THR A 59 -4.82 5.85 -6.27
C THR A 59 -5.82 6.87 -6.82
N ILE A 60 -5.99 6.94 -8.13
CA ILE A 60 -6.84 7.99 -8.73
C ILE A 60 -8.31 7.59 -8.68
N VAL A 61 -8.65 6.33 -8.96
CA VAL A 61 -10.06 5.92 -8.99
C VAL A 61 -10.55 5.52 -7.60
N ILE A 62 -9.97 4.50 -7.00
CA ILE A 62 -10.48 3.90 -5.75
C ILE A 62 -10.32 4.86 -4.57
N CYS A 63 -9.12 5.43 -4.36
CA CYS A 63 -8.90 6.37 -3.26
C CYS A 63 -9.74 7.65 -3.40
N SER A 64 -9.94 8.16 -4.63
CA SER A 64 -10.80 9.33 -4.85
C SER A 64 -12.26 9.01 -4.57
N LEU A 65 -12.78 7.86 -5.03
CA LEU A 65 -14.15 7.43 -4.73
C LEU A 65 -14.36 7.27 -3.22
N THR A 66 -13.41 6.66 -2.52
CA THR A 66 -13.45 6.51 -1.06
C THR A 66 -13.46 7.86 -0.36
N GLY A 67 -12.56 8.76 -0.75
CA GLY A 67 -12.50 10.12 -0.18
C GLY A 67 -13.76 10.93 -0.43
N LEU A 68 -14.33 10.85 -1.63
CA LEU A 68 -15.59 11.51 -1.98
C LEU A 68 -16.78 10.93 -1.20
N ALA A 69 -16.85 9.61 -1.05
CA ALA A 69 -17.89 8.95 -0.25
C ALA A 69 -17.85 9.43 1.21
N ILE A 70 -16.66 9.50 1.82
CA ILE A 70 -16.49 10.04 3.18
C ILE A 70 -16.87 11.51 3.24
N ALA A 71 -16.44 12.32 2.29
CA ALA A 71 -16.74 13.77 2.28
C ALA A 71 -18.24 14.04 2.10
N ALA A 72 -18.92 13.26 1.26
CA ALA A 72 -20.35 13.40 1.00
C ALA A 72 -21.22 12.88 2.14
N SER A 73 -20.73 11.96 2.96
CA SER A 73 -21.50 11.35 4.06
C SER A 73 -21.78 12.30 5.24
N GLY A 74 -21.03 13.39 5.39
CA GLY A 74 -21.11 14.26 6.55
C GLY A 74 -20.58 13.64 7.87
N MET A 75 -19.95 12.49 7.80
CA MET A 75 -19.45 11.73 8.97
C MET A 75 -18.09 12.20 9.48
N LEU A 76 -17.42 13.13 8.75
CA LEU A 76 -16.13 13.67 9.15
C LEU A 76 -16.23 14.42 10.49
N GLY A 77 -15.35 14.04 11.42
CA GLY A 77 -15.30 14.66 12.74
C GLY A 77 -16.32 14.12 13.74
N GLN A 78 -17.16 13.16 13.37
CA GLN A 78 -18.02 12.46 14.30
C GLN A 78 -17.21 11.62 15.29
N ARG A 79 -17.77 11.42 16.47
CA ARG A 79 -17.13 10.69 17.57
C ARG A 79 -17.85 9.39 17.83
N ASP A 80 -17.09 8.38 18.22
CA ASP A 80 -17.62 7.12 18.68
C ASP A 80 -18.27 7.25 20.09
N PRO A 81 -18.94 6.22 20.61
CA PRO A 81 -19.50 6.21 21.95
C PRO A 81 -18.46 6.39 23.08
N ARG A 82 -17.17 6.21 22.78
CA ARG A 82 -16.06 6.42 23.73
C ARG A 82 -15.53 7.86 23.69
N GLY A 83 -16.04 8.70 22.75
CA GLY A 83 -15.66 10.10 22.59
C GLY A 83 -14.44 10.30 21.65
N GLU A 84 -13.92 9.24 21.04
CA GLU A 84 -12.83 9.32 20.07
C GLU A 84 -13.35 9.70 18.69
N VAL A 85 -12.58 10.48 17.93
CA VAL A 85 -12.94 10.86 16.56
C VAL A 85 -12.88 9.63 15.67
N LEU A 86 -13.97 9.35 14.96
CA LEU A 86 -14.01 8.26 13.98
C LEU A 86 -12.95 8.46 12.90
N ASN A 87 -12.11 7.47 12.70
CA ASN A 87 -11.07 7.47 11.66
C ASN A 87 -10.90 6.09 11.02
N GLY A 88 -10.16 6.03 9.91
CA GLY A 88 -9.79 4.78 9.24
C GLY A 88 -10.99 3.88 8.96
N THR A 89 -10.85 2.60 9.32
CA THR A 89 -11.88 1.56 9.12
C THR A 89 -13.19 1.86 9.83
N ALA A 90 -13.14 2.39 11.06
CA ALA A 90 -14.35 2.70 11.83
C ALA A 90 -15.20 3.78 11.15
N LEU A 91 -14.55 4.81 10.58
CA LEU A 91 -15.23 5.84 9.81
C LEU A 91 -15.88 5.26 8.55
N MET A 92 -15.18 4.40 7.81
CA MET A 92 -15.73 3.76 6.60
C MET A 92 -16.93 2.87 6.92
N ILE A 93 -16.87 2.08 8.00
CA ILE A 93 -18.00 1.26 8.45
C ILE A 93 -19.20 2.15 8.78
N ALA A 94 -18.98 3.27 9.47
CA ALA A 94 -20.04 4.21 9.79
C ALA A 94 -20.68 4.82 8.54
N VAL A 95 -19.89 5.23 7.54
CA VAL A 95 -20.38 5.77 6.25
C VAL A 95 -21.23 4.74 5.51
N PHE A 96 -20.78 3.49 5.40
CA PHE A 96 -21.53 2.44 4.72
C PHE A 96 -22.77 2.00 5.50
N SER A 97 -22.69 1.98 6.84
CA SER A 97 -23.81 1.68 7.70
C SER A 97 -24.91 2.76 7.62
N ASP A 98 -24.53 4.03 7.53
CA ASP A 98 -25.47 5.14 7.35
C ASP A 98 -26.22 5.05 6.01
N THR A 99 -25.51 4.70 4.93
CA THR A 99 -26.07 4.67 3.57
C THR A 99 -26.87 3.40 3.28
N PHE A 100 -26.35 2.24 3.66
CA PHE A 100 -26.90 0.90 3.31
C PHE A 100 -27.37 0.11 4.53
N GLY A 101 -27.38 0.72 5.70
CA GLY A 101 -27.75 0.05 6.94
C GLY A 101 -26.81 -1.12 7.28
N ARG A 102 -27.34 -2.12 7.97
CA ARG A 102 -26.59 -3.31 8.40
C ARG A 102 -25.95 -4.09 7.24
N THR A 103 -26.55 -4.05 6.06
CA THR A 103 -25.99 -4.70 4.87
C THR A 103 -24.68 -4.05 4.45
N GLY A 104 -24.60 -2.73 4.46
CA GLY A 104 -23.38 -1.98 4.15
C GLY A 104 -22.25 -2.27 5.14
N GLU A 105 -22.56 -2.38 6.43
CA GLU A 105 -21.61 -2.77 7.46
C GLU A 105 -21.01 -4.16 7.19
N TRP A 106 -21.84 -5.16 6.89
CA TRP A 106 -21.36 -6.50 6.57
C TRP A 106 -20.56 -6.55 5.27
N MET A 107 -21.02 -5.88 4.23
CA MET A 107 -20.31 -5.82 2.94
C MET A 107 -18.90 -5.26 3.12
N LEU A 108 -18.78 -4.14 3.83
CA LEU A 108 -17.49 -3.51 4.05
C LEU A 108 -16.58 -4.36 4.95
N THR A 109 -17.13 -4.93 6.02
CA THR A 109 -16.36 -5.79 6.94
C THR A 109 -15.78 -7.00 6.21
N ILE A 110 -16.57 -7.69 5.41
CA ILE A 110 -16.10 -8.83 4.61
C ILE A 110 -15.05 -8.38 3.60
N SER A 111 -15.25 -7.26 2.92
CA SER A 111 -14.30 -6.71 1.96
C SER A 111 -12.94 -6.39 2.61
N ILE A 112 -12.95 -5.78 3.80
CA ILE A 112 -11.71 -5.48 4.55
C ILE A 112 -10.98 -6.76 4.96
N VAL A 113 -11.70 -7.77 5.43
CA VAL A 113 -11.09 -9.06 5.81
C VAL A 113 -10.44 -9.73 4.59
N LEU A 114 -11.14 -9.79 3.46
CA LEU A 114 -10.60 -10.37 2.23
C LEU A 114 -9.39 -9.59 1.71
N PHE A 115 -9.44 -8.26 1.76
CA PHE A 115 -8.35 -7.41 1.34
C PHE A 115 -7.12 -7.57 2.24
N ALA A 116 -7.31 -7.60 3.57
CA ALA A 116 -6.22 -7.84 4.52
C ALA A 116 -5.58 -9.21 4.30
N PHE A 117 -6.38 -10.25 4.07
CA PHE A 117 -5.90 -11.59 3.79
C PHE A 117 -5.07 -11.64 2.49
N ALA A 118 -5.57 -11.04 1.41
CA ALA A 118 -4.84 -10.95 0.15
C ALA A 118 -3.51 -10.21 0.30
N THR A 119 -3.50 -9.11 1.07
CA THR A 119 -2.30 -8.32 1.33
C THR A 119 -1.26 -9.10 2.12
N ILE A 120 -1.67 -9.84 3.15
CA ILE A 120 -0.77 -10.69 3.95
C ILE A 120 -0.09 -11.73 3.07
N ILE A 121 -0.83 -12.39 2.16
CA ILE A 121 -0.27 -13.39 1.24
C ILE A 121 0.70 -12.74 0.24
N ALA A 122 0.34 -11.58 -0.32
CA ALA A 122 1.17 -10.89 -1.29
C ALA A 122 2.52 -10.45 -0.67
N TRP A 123 2.50 -9.88 0.50
CA TRP A 123 3.71 -9.47 1.22
C TRP A 123 4.56 -10.66 1.71
N GLU A 124 3.90 -11.75 2.10
CA GLU A 124 4.60 -13.00 2.43
C GLU A 124 5.40 -13.50 1.23
N TYR A 125 4.78 -13.57 0.06
CA TYR A 125 5.42 -13.99 -1.18
C TYR A 125 6.63 -13.11 -1.54
N GLN A 126 6.46 -11.77 -1.50
CA GLN A 126 7.53 -10.83 -1.81
C GLN A 126 8.73 -10.99 -0.86
N GLY A 127 8.44 -11.09 0.42
CA GLY A 127 9.49 -11.28 1.43
C GLY A 127 10.14 -12.66 1.36
N GLU A 128 9.38 -13.71 1.03
CA GLU A 128 9.92 -15.05 0.78
C GLU A 128 10.93 -15.03 -0.37
N LYS A 129 10.59 -14.39 -1.49
CA LYS A 129 11.52 -14.27 -2.63
C LYS A 129 12.78 -13.47 -2.30
N ALA A 130 12.65 -12.43 -1.51
CA ALA A 130 13.82 -11.69 -1.02
C ALA A 130 14.68 -12.57 -0.08
N PHE A 131 14.06 -13.35 0.78
CA PHE A 131 14.75 -14.28 1.68
C PHE A 131 15.46 -15.41 0.92
N GLU A 132 14.82 -16.02 -0.07
CA GLU A 132 15.43 -17.02 -0.96
C GLU A 132 16.68 -16.47 -1.65
N TYR A 133 16.60 -15.24 -2.15
CA TYR A 133 17.74 -14.56 -2.77
C TYR A 133 18.92 -14.39 -1.79
N LEU A 134 18.64 -13.95 -0.56
CA LEU A 134 19.66 -13.72 0.46
C LEU A 134 20.30 -15.02 0.97
N THR A 135 19.52 -16.12 1.07
CA THR A 135 20.00 -17.40 1.59
C THR A 135 20.57 -18.32 0.52
N GLY A 136 20.42 -17.94 -0.76
CA GLY A 136 20.93 -18.71 -1.90
C GLY A 136 20.16 -20.01 -2.19
N GLY A 137 18.94 -20.18 -1.67
CA GLY A 137 18.12 -21.36 -1.94
C GLY A 137 16.80 -21.44 -1.17
N CYS A 138 15.95 -22.39 -1.59
CA CYS A 138 14.60 -22.56 -1.05
C CYS A 138 14.53 -23.40 0.25
N ASP A 139 15.63 -24.00 0.70
CA ASP A 139 15.62 -24.98 1.80
C ASP A 139 15.15 -24.40 3.14
N ARG A 140 15.25 -23.08 3.32
CA ARG A 140 14.92 -22.39 4.56
C ARG A 140 13.61 -21.60 4.53
N THR A 141 12.88 -21.66 3.43
CA THR A 141 11.64 -20.91 3.20
C THR A 141 10.57 -21.21 4.24
N GLN A 142 10.49 -22.45 4.74
CA GLN A 142 9.54 -22.81 5.78
C GLN A 142 9.76 -22.05 7.09
N TRP A 143 11.01 -21.78 7.45
CA TRP A 143 11.34 -20.97 8.62
C TRP A 143 10.94 -19.50 8.45
N TYR A 144 11.12 -18.98 7.24
CA TYR A 144 10.64 -17.64 6.91
C TYR A 144 9.12 -17.53 7.04
N ARG A 145 8.35 -18.46 6.46
CA ARG A 145 6.88 -18.50 6.54
C ARG A 145 6.39 -18.58 7.98
N LEU A 146 7.01 -19.42 8.79
CA LEU A 146 6.67 -19.53 10.21
C LEU A 146 6.95 -18.22 10.97
N GLY A 147 8.12 -17.62 10.73
CA GLY A 147 8.50 -16.33 11.31
C GLY A 147 7.56 -15.20 10.87
N TYR A 148 7.21 -15.16 9.58
CA TYR A 148 6.27 -14.19 9.03
C TYR A 148 4.88 -14.29 9.66
N GLY A 149 4.35 -15.51 9.79
CA GLY A 149 3.07 -15.76 10.48
C GLY A 149 3.08 -15.30 11.93
N LEU A 150 4.19 -15.57 12.66
CA LEU A 150 4.35 -15.11 14.03
C LEU A 150 4.39 -13.58 14.13
N VAL A 151 5.14 -12.91 13.26
CA VAL A 151 5.23 -11.44 13.23
C VAL A 151 3.89 -10.81 12.86
N THR A 152 3.16 -11.40 11.91
CA THR A 152 1.81 -10.96 11.54
C THR A 152 0.85 -11.03 12.72
N PHE A 153 0.90 -12.14 13.49
CA PHE A 153 0.11 -12.29 14.71
C PHE A 153 0.49 -11.26 15.77
N LEU A 154 1.78 -11.04 16.00
CA LEU A 154 2.25 -10.04 16.95
C LEU A 154 1.83 -8.63 16.53
N GLY A 155 1.93 -8.29 15.25
CA GLY A 155 1.46 -7.01 14.71
C GLY A 155 -0.04 -6.77 14.93
N ALA A 156 -0.85 -7.81 14.85
CA ALA A 156 -2.29 -7.72 15.12
C ALA A 156 -2.64 -7.43 16.59
N VAL A 157 -1.72 -7.70 17.52
CA VAL A 157 -1.92 -7.49 18.96
C VAL A 157 -1.28 -6.17 19.44
N CYS A 158 -0.34 -5.61 18.68
CA CYS A 158 0.31 -4.34 18.99
C CYS A 158 -0.62 -3.14 18.78
N SER A 159 -0.26 -1.99 19.37
CA SER A 159 -0.97 -0.74 19.12
C SER A 159 -0.79 -0.30 17.66
N LEU A 160 -1.84 0.27 17.08
CA LEU A 160 -1.83 0.73 15.68
C LEU A 160 -0.71 1.75 15.41
N GLU A 161 -0.45 2.65 16.36
CA GLU A 161 0.61 3.66 16.25
C GLU A 161 1.99 3.02 16.15
N ALA A 162 2.31 2.06 17.04
CA ALA A 162 3.60 1.37 17.03
C ALA A 162 3.82 0.60 15.72
N VAL A 163 2.78 -0.04 15.17
CA VAL A 163 2.85 -0.73 13.89
C VAL A 163 3.10 0.24 12.74
N TRP A 164 2.44 1.40 12.73
CA TRP A 164 2.65 2.42 11.70
C TRP A 164 4.06 3.03 11.77
N ASP A 165 4.54 3.38 12.95
CA ASP A 165 5.89 3.95 13.12
C ASP A 165 6.96 2.97 12.65
N PHE A 166 6.84 1.69 13.04
CA PHE A 166 7.76 0.66 12.59
C PHE A 166 7.71 0.46 11.07
N SER A 167 6.52 0.43 10.49
CA SER A 167 6.32 0.31 9.05
C SER A 167 6.93 1.49 8.28
N ASP A 168 6.75 2.73 8.75
CA ASP A 168 7.30 3.92 8.11
C ASP A 168 8.85 3.91 8.13
N ILE A 169 9.47 3.42 9.22
CA ILE A 169 10.92 3.22 9.28
C ILE A 169 11.37 2.17 8.26
N CYS A 170 10.72 1.02 8.21
CA CYS A 170 11.06 -0.05 7.26
C CYS A 170 10.90 0.42 5.82
N ASN A 171 9.83 1.14 5.49
CA ASN A 171 9.62 1.72 4.16
C ASN A 171 10.73 2.70 3.77
N GLY A 172 11.15 3.56 4.71
CA GLY A 172 12.28 4.45 4.49
C GLY A 172 13.58 3.70 4.17
N LEU A 173 13.85 2.61 4.91
CA LEU A 173 15.01 1.76 4.67
C LEU A 173 14.96 1.02 3.32
N MET A 174 13.77 0.61 2.88
CA MET A 174 13.58 -0.03 1.57
C MET A 174 13.71 0.97 0.41
N ALA A 175 13.21 2.19 0.59
CA ALA A 175 13.21 3.21 -0.46
C ALA A 175 14.63 3.62 -0.88
N VAL A 176 15.57 3.76 0.04
CA VAL A 176 16.93 4.23 -0.25
C VAL A 176 17.66 3.33 -1.25
N PRO A 177 17.83 2.01 -1.03
CA PRO A 177 18.53 1.15 -1.98
C PRO A 177 17.77 1.02 -3.31
N ASN A 178 16.44 1.00 -3.28
CA ASN A 178 15.65 0.93 -4.50
C ASN A 178 15.79 2.18 -5.37
N LEU A 179 15.74 3.38 -4.80
CA LEU A 179 15.95 4.62 -5.55
C LEU A 179 17.34 4.67 -6.19
N LEU A 180 18.38 4.23 -5.47
CA LEU A 180 19.71 4.12 -6.02
C LEU A 180 19.76 3.14 -7.21
N ALA A 181 19.12 1.99 -7.08
CA ALA A 181 19.02 1.00 -8.17
C ALA A 181 18.29 1.57 -9.40
N VAL A 182 17.14 2.22 -9.20
CA VAL A 182 16.37 2.84 -10.30
C VAL A 182 17.16 3.93 -10.99
N LEU A 183 17.87 4.78 -10.26
CA LEU A 183 18.71 5.83 -10.83
C LEU A 183 19.86 5.25 -11.66
N THR A 184 20.53 4.20 -11.18
CA THR A 184 21.62 3.56 -11.92
C THR A 184 21.13 2.84 -13.16
N LEU A 185 19.96 2.21 -13.11
CA LEU A 185 19.36 1.46 -14.22
C LEU A 185 18.56 2.35 -15.19
N SER A 186 18.34 3.62 -14.87
CA SER A 186 17.47 4.53 -15.65
C SER A 186 17.80 4.60 -17.14
N ARG A 187 19.11 4.60 -17.51
CA ARG A 187 19.54 4.61 -18.91
C ARG A 187 19.15 3.31 -19.64
N GLY A 188 19.22 2.18 -18.94
CA GLY A 188 18.78 0.89 -19.50
C GLY A 188 17.28 0.87 -19.74
N ILE A 189 16.50 1.30 -18.75
CA ILE A 189 15.04 1.38 -18.82
C ILE A 189 14.60 2.27 -19.99
N CYS A 190 15.17 3.47 -20.13
CA CYS A 190 14.86 4.39 -21.24
C CYS A 190 15.18 3.75 -22.63
N ARG A 191 16.23 2.93 -22.70
CA ARG A 191 16.59 2.24 -23.94
C ARG A 191 15.56 1.17 -24.31
N GLU A 192 15.10 0.38 -23.35
CA GLU A 192 14.08 -0.65 -23.60
C GLU A 192 12.73 -0.04 -23.98
N ILE A 193 12.29 1.02 -23.32
CA ILE A 193 11.06 1.75 -23.67
C ILE A 193 11.12 2.30 -25.11
N ARG A 194 12.27 2.84 -25.53
CA ARG A 194 12.43 3.33 -26.90
C ARG A 194 12.33 2.20 -27.94
N LYS A 195 12.91 1.04 -27.66
CA LYS A 195 12.79 -0.11 -28.58
C LYS A 195 11.33 -0.57 -28.70
N TYR A 196 10.60 -0.65 -27.59
CA TYR A 196 9.20 -1.03 -27.57
C TYR A 196 8.35 -0.11 -28.47
N ASN A 197 8.47 1.20 -28.30
CA ASN A 197 7.73 2.18 -29.11
C ASN A 197 8.06 2.14 -30.61
N PHE A 198 9.23 1.62 -31.02
CA PHE A 198 9.59 1.46 -32.42
C PHE A 198 9.10 0.14 -33.04
N GLN A 199 8.66 -0.82 -32.24
CA GLN A 199 8.12 -2.10 -32.74
C GLN A 199 6.62 -2.08 -33.01
N GLU A 200 5.89 -1.08 -32.45
CA GLU A 200 4.44 -0.89 -32.66
C GLU A 200 4.11 0.09 -33.79
N ILE A 201 5.10 0.71 -34.47
CA ILE A 201 4.95 1.59 -35.63
C ILE A 201 5.39 0.86 -36.90
#